data_a20847277137c973dfce41cb800964a4
#
_entry.id   a20847277137c973dfce41cb800964a4
#
_cell.length_a   1.000
_cell.length_b   1.000
_cell.length_c   1.000
_cell.angle_alpha   90.00
_cell.angle_beta   90.00
_cell.angle_gamma   90.00
#
_symmetry.space_group_name_H-M   'P 1'
#
loop_
_entity.id
_entity.type
_entity.pdbx_description
1 polymer ?
#
loop_
_entity_poly.entity_id
_entity_poly.type
_entity_poly.pdbx_seq_one_letter_code
_entity_poly.pdbx_strand_id
1 'polypeptide(L)'
;TRAVTVASVFLTVAALFGFSFSGSFSMLIIFAVPYGLGAGAIDAALNNYVALHYKAKHMSWLHCFWGVGAIISPFIMSFALKSLNWNSGYRIVGFIQLAIALLLLVTLPVWKINKTESTADTKRVGLTAALKIKGVPFLLIGFFAYCAAEATAMYWASTYFTEVKGISGDRAASFAALFYIGITLGRFASGFITER
;
A
#
# COMPACT_ATOMS: atom_id res chain seq x y z
N THR A 1 -7.07 13.25 -10.50
CA THR A 1 -6.18 12.11 -10.22
C THR A 1 -4.71 12.55 -10.14
N ARG A 2 -4.10 13.19 -11.17
CA ARG A 2 -2.68 13.59 -11.21
C ARG A 2 -2.22 14.36 -9.97
N ALA A 3 -2.91 15.45 -9.62
CA ALA A 3 -2.54 16.30 -8.48
C ALA A 3 -2.62 15.54 -7.14
N VAL A 4 -3.65 14.71 -6.97
CA VAL A 4 -3.81 13.88 -5.77
C VAL A 4 -2.65 12.90 -5.65
N THR A 5 -2.31 12.18 -6.73
CA THR A 5 -1.21 11.21 -6.72
C THR A 5 0.11 11.88 -6.34
N VAL A 6 0.45 13.01 -6.97
CA VAL A 6 1.70 13.75 -6.66
C VAL A 6 1.71 14.25 -5.22
N ALA A 7 0.66 14.94 -4.80
CA ALA A 7 0.57 15.47 -3.44
C ALA A 7 0.69 14.34 -2.39
N SER A 8 0.03 13.20 -2.64
CA SER A 8 0.04 12.05 -1.75
C SER A 8 1.43 11.42 -1.63
N VAL A 9 2.15 11.25 -2.77
CA VAL A 9 3.51 10.70 -2.74
C VAL A 9 4.46 11.62 -1.99
N PHE A 10 4.40 12.93 -2.21
CA PHE A 10 5.24 13.86 -1.46
C PHE A 10 4.87 13.92 0.03
N LEU A 11 3.60 13.77 0.37
CA LEU A 11 3.15 13.68 1.75
C LEU A 11 3.71 12.45 2.46
N THR A 12 3.72 11.28 1.78
CA THR A 12 4.35 10.07 2.33
C THR A 12 5.87 10.20 2.44
N VAL A 13 6.54 10.83 1.47
CA VAL A 13 7.98 11.14 1.54
C VAL A 13 8.29 12.01 2.76
N ALA A 14 7.55 13.10 2.94
CA ALA A 14 7.73 14.00 4.08
C ALA A 14 7.53 13.25 5.42
N ALA A 15 6.53 12.39 5.50
CA ALA A 15 6.27 11.58 6.69
C ALA A 15 7.39 10.56 6.96
N LEU A 16 7.93 9.89 5.94
CA LEU A 16 9.07 8.96 6.08
C LEU A 16 10.33 9.66 6.60
N PHE A 17 10.63 10.85 6.11
CA PHE A 17 11.70 11.67 6.67
C PHE A 17 11.35 12.11 8.09
N GLY A 18 10.09 12.47 8.38
CA GLY A 18 9.62 12.72 9.73
C GLY A 18 9.89 11.57 10.69
N PHE A 19 9.59 10.35 10.29
CA PHE A 19 9.95 9.14 11.06
C PHE A 19 11.46 9.03 11.26
N SER A 20 12.26 9.33 10.22
CA SER A 20 13.72 9.24 10.30
C SER A 20 14.35 10.26 11.28
N PHE A 21 13.67 11.34 11.59
CA PHE A 21 14.09 12.35 12.56
C PHE A 21 13.40 12.22 13.91
N SER A 22 12.46 11.27 14.06
CA SER A 22 11.73 11.10 15.29
C SER A 22 12.61 10.55 16.41
N GLY A 23 12.64 11.25 17.54
CA GLY A 23 13.31 10.83 18.76
C GLY A 23 12.34 10.31 19.84
N SER A 24 11.03 10.36 19.60
CA SER A 24 10.01 9.92 20.55
C SER A 24 8.84 9.24 19.88
N PHE A 25 8.11 8.44 20.67
CA PHE A 25 6.89 7.78 20.20
C PHE A 25 5.80 8.77 19.76
N SER A 26 5.67 9.89 20.46
CA SER A 26 4.71 10.93 20.10
C SER A 26 4.99 11.54 18.72
N MET A 27 6.26 11.73 18.38
CA MET A 27 6.63 12.21 17.03
C MET A 27 6.24 11.17 15.95
N LEU A 28 6.41 9.88 16.22
CA LEU A 28 5.97 8.83 15.29
C LEU A 28 4.46 8.90 15.05
N ILE A 29 3.66 9.10 16.10
CA ILE A 29 2.19 9.27 15.97
C ILE A 29 1.86 10.49 15.10
N ILE A 30 2.52 11.63 15.32
CA ILE A 30 2.28 12.86 14.56
C ILE A 30 2.56 12.63 13.07
N PHE A 31 3.68 11.99 12.72
CA PHE A 31 4.02 11.71 11.33
C PHE A 31 3.24 10.55 10.72
N ALA A 32 2.65 9.65 11.54
CA ALA A 32 1.76 8.59 11.06
C ALA A 32 0.48 9.16 10.40
N VAL A 33 -0.02 10.31 10.86
CA VAL A 33 -1.22 10.93 10.28
C VAL A 33 -1.00 11.34 8.83
N PRO A 34 -0.02 12.19 8.47
CA PRO A 34 0.25 12.53 7.08
C PRO A 34 0.66 11.32 6.24
N TYR A 35 1.38 10.34 6.82
CA TYR A 35 1.70 9.09 6.16
C TYR A 35 0.45 8.33 5.73
N GLY A 36 -0.48 8.10 6.66
CA GLY A 36 -1.73 7.39 6.40
C GLY A 36 -2.63 8.11 5.39
N LEU A 37 -2.74 9.45 5.49
CA LEU A 37 -3.48 10.26 4.52
C LEU A 37 -2.88 10.17 3.12
N GLY A 38 -1.56 10.26 3.00
CA GLY A 38 -0.86 10.13 1.72
C GLY A 38 -1.01 8.72 1.13
N ALA A 39 -0.78 7.68 1.92
CA ALA A 39 -0.87 6.29 1.49
C ALA A 39 -2.30 5.92 1.05
N GLY A 40 -3.33 6.29 1.82
CA GLY A 40 -4.71 6.03 1.46
C GLY A 40 -5.17 6.80 0.21
N ALA A 41 -4.76 8.06 0.08
CA ALA A 41 -5.16 8.87 -1.07
C ALA A 41 -4.48 8.42 -2.36
N ILE A 42 -3.22 7.98 -2.33
CA ILE A 42 -2.53 7.45 -3.52
C ILE A 42 -3.13 6.11 -3.93
N ASP A 43 -3.43 5.22 -2.98
CA ASP A 43 -4.05 3.93 -3.26
C ASP A 43 -5.39 4.12 -3.98
N ALA A 44 -6.27 4.93 -3.43
CA ALA A 44 -7.55 5.24 -4.05
C ALA A 44 -7.38 5.88 -5.45
N ALA A 45 -6.44 6.81 -5.61
CA ALA A 45 -6.21 7.51 -6.88
C ALA A 45 -5.66 6.57 -7.97
N LEU A 46 -4.71 5.70 -7.64
CA LEU A 46 -4.13 4.75 -8.60
C LEU A 46 -5.11 3.64 -8.96
N ASN A 47 -5.82 3.08 -7.99
CA ASN A 47 -6.85 2.08 -8.24
C ASN A 47 -7.93 2.62 -9.18
N ASN A 48 -8.43 3.83 -8.93
CA ASN A 48 -9.40 4.48 -9.81
C ASN A 48 -8.82 4.73 -11.20
N TYR A 49 -7.58 5.21 -11.30
CA TYR A 49 -6.94 5.46 -12.59
C TYR A 49 -6.77 4.18 -13.41
N VAL A 50 -6.29 3.09 -12.78
CA VAL A 50 -6.13 1.81 -13.44
C VAL A 50 -7.47 1.20 -13.85
N ALA A 51 -8.48 1.28 -12.98
CA ALA A 51 -9.83 0.78 -13.29
C ALA A 51 -10.46 1.47 -14.50
N LEU A 52 -10.21 2.77 -14.70
CA LEU A 52 -10.80 3.55 -15.79
C LEU A 52 -10.01 3.45 -17.12
N HIS A 53 -8.70 3.16 -17.08
CA HIS A 53 -7.85 3.27 -18.26
C HIS A 53 -7.20 1.96 -18.70
N TYR A 54 -7.26 0.92 -17.86
CA TYR A 54 -6.55 -0.33 -18.08
C TYR A 54 -7.43 -1.55 -17.85
N LYS A 55 -6.96 -2.72 -18.28
CA LYS A 55 -7.65 -3.99 -18.10
C LYS A 55 -7.49 -4.52 -16.67
N ALA A 56 -8.35 -5.43 -16.25
CA ALA A 56 -8.35 -6.04 -14.92
C ALA A 56 -6.98 -6.64 -14.51
N LYS A 57 -6.23 -7.22 -15.43
CA LYS A 57 -4.88 -7.75 -15.17
C LYS A 57 -3.92 -6.68 -14.62
N HIS A 58 -4.01 -5.45 -15.11
CA HIS A 58 -3.13 -4.38 -14.64
C HIS A 58 -3.45 -3.98 -13.20
N MET A 59 -4.72 -4.11 -12.78
CA MET A 59 -5.11 -3.96 -11.39
C MET A 59 -4.45 -5.04 -10.50
N SER A 60 -4.49 -6.29 -10.93
CA SER A 60 -3.83 -7.39 -10.22
C SER A 60 -2.32 -7.17 -10.11
N TRP A 61 -1.69 -6.69 -11.17
CA TRP A 61 -0.26 -6.36 -11.16
C TRP A 61 0.08 -5.16 -10.27
N LEU A 62 -0.76 -4.14 -10.23
CA LEU A 62 -0.61 -3.01 -9.30
C LEU A 62 -0.53 -3.53 -7.86
N HIS A 63 -1.44 -4.39 -7.47
CA HIS A 63 -1.43 -5.01 -6.14
C HIS A 63 -0.28 -6.02 -5.94
N CYS A 64 0.23 -6.64 -7.01
CA CYS A 64 1.44 -7.45 -6.95
C CYS A 64 2.66 -6.61 -6.53
N PHE A 65 2.84 -5.42 -7.09
CA PHE A 65 3.93 -4.50 -6.71
C PHE A 65 3.85 -4.07 -5.25
N TRP A 66 2.64 -3.93 -4.69
CA TRP A 66 2.49 -3.75 -3.24
C TRP A 66 3.13 -4.91 -2.46
N GLY A 67 2.87 -6.16 -2.88
CA GLY A 67 3.46 -7.35 -2.27
C GLY A 67 5.00 -7.37 -2.37
N VAL A 68 5.56 -6.94 -3.51
CA VAL A 68 7.01 -6.81 -3.69
C VAL A 68 7.59 -5.82 -2.66
N GLY A 69 6.94 -4.67 -2.45
CA GLY A 69 7.32 -3.71 -1.42
C GLY A 69 7.26 -4.31 -0.01
N ALA A 70 6.19 -5.05 0.30
CA ALA A 70 6.01 -5.70 1.59
C ALA A 70 7.09 -6.77 1.87
N ILE A 71 7.60 -7.45 0.84
CA ILE A 71 8.71 -8.41 0.97
C ILE A 71 10.05 -7.69 1.19
N ILE A 72 10.33 -6.62 0.45
CA ILE A 72 11.64 -5.93 0.47
C ILE A 72 11.81 -5.08 1.73
N SER A 73 10.76 -4.43 2.22
CA SER A 73 10.84 -3.46 3.33
C SER A 73 11.47 -4.03 4.61
N PRO A 74 11.12 -5.25 5.07
CA PRO A 74 11.75 -5.86 6.24
C PRO A 74 13.26 -6.10 6.09
N PHE A 75 13.75 -6.41 4.88
CA PHE A 75 15.18 -6.58 4.62
C PHE A 75 15.94 -5.27 4.73
N ILE A 76 15.37 -4.16 4.21
CA ILE A 76 15.95 -2.81 4.37
C ILE A 76 16.05 -2.47 5.86
N MET A 77 14.97 -2.69 6.61
CA MET A 77 14.95 -2.42 8.05
C MET A 77 15.92 -3.32 8.81
N SER A 78 15.99 -4.62 8.48
CA SER A 78 16.95 -5.54 9.09
C SER A 78 18.40 -5.10 8.86
N PHE A 79 18.73 -4.68 7.63
CA PHE A 79 20.04 -4.12 7.31
C PHE A 79 20.34 -2.86 8.14
N ALA A 80 19.38 -1.94 8.22
CA ALA A 80 19.54 -0.70 8.99
C ALA A 80 19.73 -0.98 10.49
N LEU A 81 18.99 -1.91 11.06
CA LEU A 81 19.11 -2.29 12.48
C LEU A 81 20.45 -2.95 12.80
N LYS A 82 21.01 -3.74 11.88
CA LYS A 82 22.31 -4.38 12.08
C LYS A 82 23.50 -3.43 11.93
N SER A 83 23.43 -2.49 11.00
CA SER A 83 24.58 -1.70 10.59
C SER A 83 24.52 -0.23 11.04
N LEU A 84 23.31 0.26 11.38
CA LEU A 84 23.04 1.69 11.68
C LEU A 84 22.08 1.80 12.85
N ASN A 85 20.86 2.28 12.57
CA ASN A 85 19.72 2.39 13.50
C ASN A 85 18.39 2.37 12.76
N TRP A 86 17.29 2.24 13.48
CA TRP A 86 15.94 2.19 12.89
C TRP A 86 15.55 3.47 12.12
N ASN A 87 16.01 4.65 12.56
CA ASN A 87 15.80 5.92 11.88
C ASN A 87 16.40 5.91 10.46
N SER A 88 17.58 5.29 10.32
CA SER A 88 18.25 5.13 9.03
C SER A 88 17.47 4.22 8.08
N GLY A 89 16.76 3.23 8.59
CA GLY A 89 15.85 2.41 7.79
C GLY A 89 14.76 3.26 7.13
N TYR A 90 14.07 4.11 7.88
CA TYR A 90 13.10 5.04 7.33
C TYR A 90 13.71 6.05 6.36
N ARG A 91 14.94 6.49 6.62
CA ARG A 91 15.67 7.40 5.72
C ARG A 91 15.98 6.76 4.38
N ILE A 92 16.43 5.51 4.36
CA ILE A 92 16.69 4.75 3.12
C ILE A 92 15.39 4.62 2.32
N VAL A 93 14.30 4.18 2.94
CA VAL A 93 12.99 4.07 2.29
C VAL A 93 12.50 5.44 1.81
N GLY A 94 12.71 6.50 2.60
CA GLY A 94 12.38 7.87 2.24
C GLY A 94 13.09 8.35 0.97
N PHE A 95 14.39 8.05 0.81
CA PHE A 95 15.12 8.38 -0.42
C PHE A 95 14.64 7.57 -1.62
N ILE A 96 14.34 6.28 -1.45
CA ILE A 96 13.75 5.44 -2.51
C ILE A 96 12.40 6.03 -2.94
N GLN A 97 11.56 6.38 -1.98
CA GLN A 97 10.24 6.98 -2.24
C GLN A 97 10.37 8.36 -2.91
N LEU A 98 11.35 9.16 -2.51
CA LEU A 98 11.64 10.45 -3.15
C LEU A 98 12.06 10.28 -4.61
N ALA A 99 12.92 9.31 -4.91
CA ALA A 99 13.31 8.99 -6.28
C ALA A 99 12.09 8.60 -7.13
N ILE A 100 11.19 7.77 -6.59
CA ILE A 100 9.93 7.40 -7.24
C ILE A 100 9.03 8.64 -7.42
N ALA A 101 8.94 9.53 -6.43
CA ALA A 101 8.16 10.76 -6.52
C ALA A 101 8.67 11.69 -7.64
N LEU A 102 9.99 11.84 -7.77
CA LEU A 102 10.61 12.62 -8.83
C LEU A 102 10.37 11.97 -10.20
N LEU A 103 10.53 10.66 -10.33
CA LEU A 103 10.21 9.93 -11.55
C LEU A 103 8.75 10.13 -11.95
N LEU A 104 7.84 10.08 -10.98
CA LEU A 104 6.42 10.31 -11.20
C LEU A 104 6.15 11.73 -11.71
N LEU A 105 6.82 12.75 -11.17
CA LEU A 105 6.72 14.13 -11.67
C LEU A 105 7.15 14.23 -13.14
N VAL A 106 8.28 13.62 -13.50
CA VAL A 106 8.79 13.63 -14.88
C VAL A 106 7.84 12.93 -15.83
N THR A 107 7.18 11.86 -15.39
CA THR A 107 6.25 11.06 -16.21
C THR A 107 4.83 11.63 -16.27
N LEU A 108 4.48 12.64 -15.45
CA LEU A 108 3.14 13.23 -15.41
C LEU A 108 2.58 13.66 -16.78
N PRO A 109 3.36 14.25 -17.71
CA PRO A 109 2.83 14.63 -19.01
C PRO A 109 2.30 13.46 -19.84
N VAL A 110 2.84 12.25 -19.59
CA VAL A 110 2.46 11.03 -20.32
C VAL A 110 1.11 10.46 -19.85
N TRP A 111 0.68 10.83 -18.64
CA TRP A 111 -0.58 10.34 -18.11
C TRP A 111 -1.77 10.87 -18.91
N LYS A 112 -2.63 9.98 -19.40
CA LYS A 112 -3.81 10.36 -20.16
C LYS A 112 -4.80 11.13 -19.29
N ILE A 113 -5.26 12.30 -19.78
CA ILE A 113 -6.39 13.00 -19.21
C ILE A 113 -7.56 12.74 -20.13
N ASN A 114 -8.51 11.93 -19.72
CA ASN A 114 -9.79 11.90 -20.42
C ASN A 114 -10.55 13.19 -20.05
N LYS A 115 -10.67 14.10 -21.01
CA LYS A 115 -11.49 15.31 -20.85
C LYS A 115 -12.96 14.99 -20.55
N THR A 116 -13.39 13.78 -20.85
CA THR A 116 -14.75 13.26 -20.56
C THR A 116 -15.05 13.15 -19.06
N GLU A 117 -14.02 13.04 -18.19
CA GLU A 117 -14.23 13.04 -16.74
C GLU A 117 -14.71 14.41 -16.22
N SER A 118 -14.50 15.50 -16.98
CA SER A 118 -14.84 16.87 -16.58
C SER A 118 -16.26 17.29 -16.99
N THR A 119 -16.92 16.55 -17.88
CA THR A 119 -18.23 16.91 -18.45
C THR A 119 -19.34 15.90 -18.21
N ALA A 120 -19.02 14.71 -17.74
CA ALA A 120 -20.05 13.83 -17.21
C ALA A 120 -20.52 14.41 -15.88
N ASP A 121 -21.77 14.85 -15.85
CA ASP A 121 -22.52 15.22 -14.66
C ASP A 121 -22.78 13.94 -13.83
N THR A 122 -21.70 13.26 -13.45
CA THR A 122 -21.71 12.12 -12.53
C THR A 122 -22.01 12.74 -11.17
N LYS A 123 -23.29 12.86 -10.83
CA LYS A 123 -23.74 13.12 -9.45
C LYS A 123 -22.88 12.27 -8.54
N ARG A 124 -22.03 12.92 -7.75
CA ARG A 124 -21.20 12.22 -6.76
C ARG A 124 -22.15 11.43 -5.86
N VAL A 125 -22.16 10.12 -6.01
CA VAL A 125 -23.00 9.25 -5.19
C VAL A 125 -22.45 9.36 -3.76
N GLY A 126 -23.19 10.01 -2.88
CA GLY A 126 -22.82 10.08 -1.45
C GLY A 126 -22.74 8.68 -0.84
N LEU A 127 -21.94 8.53 0.20
CA LEU A 127 -21.73 7.24 0.89
C LEU A 127 -23.05 6.54 1.26
N THR A 128 -24.01 7.31 1.80
CA THR A 128 -25.33 6.80 2.17
C THR A 128 -26.15 6.28 0.98
N ALA A 129 -26.03 6.93 -0.17
CA ALA A 129 -26.68 6.49 -1.38
C ALA A 129 -26.01 5.25 -1.98
N ALA A 130 -24.66 5.17 -1.92
CA ALA A 130 -23.91 3.99 -2.33
C ALA A 130 -24.27 2.74 -1.50
N LEU A 131 -24.42 2.89 -0.18
CA LEU A 131 -24.82 1.79 0.72
C LEU A 131 -26.26 1.27 0.44
N LYS A 132 -27.11 2.07 -0.20
CA LYS A 132 -28.46 1.64 -0.60
C LYS A 132 -28.49 0.84 -1.91
N ILE A 133 -27.41 0.80 -2.66
CA ILE A 133 -27.32 0.00 -3.89
C ILE A 133 -27.32 -1.49 -3.50
N LYS A 134 -28.23 -2.24 -4.10
CA LYS A 134 -28.38 -3.69 -3.85
C LYS A 134 -27.05 -4.41 -4.13
N GLY A 135 -26.56 -5.16 -3.14
CA GLY A 135 -25.30 -5.90 -3.22
C GLY A 135 -24.09 -5.18 -2.63
N VAL A 136 -24.06 -3.85 -2.61
CA VAL A 136 -22.92 -3.09 -2.07
C VAL A 136 -22.62 -3.41 -0.59
N PRO A 137 -23.60 -3.49 0.33
CA PRO A 137 -23.33 -3.86 1.72
C PRO A 137 -22.68 -5.24 1.85
N PHE A 138 -23.14 -6.23 1.10
CA PHE A 138 -22.57 -7.58 1.14
C PHE A 138 -21.16 -7.64 0.60
N LEU A 139 -20.88 -6.88 -0.47
CA LEU A 139 -19.54 -6.75 -1.01
C LEU A 139 -18.58 -6.08 0.00
N LEU A 140 -19.04 -5.05 0.71
CA LEU A 140 -18.26 -4.38 1.75
C LEU A 140 -17.98 -5.31 2.94
N ILE A 141 -18.98 -6.11 3.38
CA ILE A 141 -18.79 -7.10 4.45
C ILE A 141 -17.79 -8.17 4.01
N GLY A 142 -17.92 -8.69 2.79
CA GLY A 142 -16.99 -9.67 2.24
C GLY A 142 -15.56 -9.13 2.15
N PHE A 143 -15.41 -7.88 1.68
CA PHE A 143 -14.11 -7.21 1.61
C PHE A 143 -13.52 -6.94 2.99
N PHE A 144 -14.35 -6.53 3.95
CA PHE A 144 -13.92 -6.36 5.35
C PHE A 144 -13.41 -7.68 5.93
N ALA A 145 -14.15 -8.78 5.74
CA ALA A 145 -13.74 -10.10 6.23
C ALA A 145 -12.42 -10.56 5.59
N TYR A 146 -12.25 -10.32 4.29
CA TYR A 146 -11.00 -10.59 3.58
C TYR A 146 -9.83 -9.77 4.17
N CYS A 147 -9.99 -8.46 4.31
CA CYS A 147 -8.97 -7.60 4.89
C CYS A 147 -8.62 -7.98 6.33
N ALA A 148 -9.61 -8.36 7.14
CA ALA A 148 -9.40 -8.79 8.52
C ALA A 148 -8.57 -10.09 8.58
N ALA A 149 -8.88 -11.07 7.73
CA ALA A 149 -8.12 -12.32 7.64
C ALA A 149 -6.67 -12.08 7.18
N GLU A 150 -6.50 -11.27 6.13
CA GLU A 150 -5.18 -10.89 5.60
C GLU A 150 -4.35 -10.17 6.66
N ALA A 151 -4.89 -9.12 7.28
CA ALA A 151 -4.22 -8.33 8.31
C ALA A 151 -3.86 -9.17 9.55
N THR A 152 -4.73 -10.09 9.96
CA THR A 152 -4.46 -10.98 11.08
C THR A 152 -3.24 -11.85 10.81
N ALA A 153 -3.15 -12.47 9.64
CA ALA A 153 -1.99 -13.27 9.27
C ALA A 153 -0.72 -12.41 9.17
N MET A 154 -0.82 -11.21 8.57
CA MET A 154 0.31 -10.30 8.38
C MET A 154 0.92 -9.81 9.69
N TYR A 155 0.09 -9.42 10.65
CA TYR A 155 0.57 -8.78 11.90
C TYR A 155 0.86 -9.79 13.00
N TRP A 156 0.16 -10.92 13.04
CA TRP A 156 0.21 -11.86 14.17
C TRP A 156 0.96 -13.16 13.89
N ALA A 157 1.25 -13.51 12.62
CA ALA A 157 1.89 -14.79 12.31
C ALA A 157 3.24 -14.95 13.01
N SER A 158 4.12 -13.96 12.96
CA SER A 158 5.43 -14.03 13.60
C SER A 158 5.30 -14.17 15.12
N THR A 159 4.44 -13.37 15.75
CA THR A 159 4.17 -13.45 17.19
C THR A 159 3.59 -14.81 17.58
N TYR A 160 2.65 -15.34 16.80
CA TYR A 160 2.10 -16.67 17.04
C TYR A 160 3.17 -17.77 16.97
N PHE A 161 4.07 -17.70 15.99
CA PHE A 161 5.14 -18.68 15.87
C PHE A 161 6.15 -18.59 17.02
N THR A 162 6.46 -17.40 17.51
CA THR A 162 7.38 -17.24 18.65
C THR A 162 6.73 -17.63 19.97
N GLU A 163 5.58 -17.03 20.29
CA GLU A 163 4.97 -17.15 21.61
C GLU A 163 4.23 -18.48 21.83
N VAL A 164 3.58 -19.00 20.77
CA VAL A 164 2.76 -20.23 20.90
C VAL A 164 3.50 -21.47 20.45
N LYS A 165 4.33 -21.37 19.41
CA LYS A 165 5.08 -22.53 18.85
C LYS A 165 6.51 -22.61 19.33
N GLY A 166 7.03 -21.63 20.08
CA GLY A 166 8.39 -21.61 20.58
C GLY A 166 9.47 -21.57 19.48
N ILE A 167 9.12 -21.09 18.29
CA ILE A 167 10.05 -20.97 17.16
C ILE A 167 10.90 -19.72 17.35
N SER A 168 12.21 -19.80 17.07
CA SER A 168 13.09 -18.64 17.16
C SER A 168 12.62 -17.49 16.26
N GLY A 169 12.78 -16.23 16.71
CA GLY A 169 12.22 -15.04 16.04
C GLY A 169 12.66 -14.89 14.58
N ASP A 170 13.89 -15.28 14.24
CA ASP A 170 14.41 -15.28 12.87
C ASP A 170 13.68 -16.27 11.96
N ARG A 171 13.38 -17.48 12.45
CA ARG A 171 12.59 -18.48 11.72
C ARG A 171 11.12 -18.08 11.65
N ALA A 172 10.56 -17.53 12.73
CA ALA A 172 9.19 -17.04 12.76
C ALA A 172 8.96 -15.92 11.72
N ALA A 173 9.90 -14.98 11.62
CA ALA A 173 9.88 -13.94 10.60
C ALA A 173 9.96 -14.54 9.17
N SER A 174 10.80 -15.55 8.97
CA SER A 174 10.92 -16.24 7.67
C SER A 174 9.62 -16.95 7.29
N PHE A 175 8.94 -17.61 8.21
CA PHE A 175 7.64 -18.23 7.96
C PHE A 175 6.55 -17.20 7.68
N ALA A 176 6.54 -16.08 8.40
CA ALA A 176 5.63 -14.98 8.10
C ALA A 176 5.86 -14.38 6.70
N ALA A 177 7.12 -14.31 6.25
CA ALA A 177 7.45 -13.85 4.90
C ALA A 177 6.89 -14.76 3.80
N LEU A 178 6.74 -16.07 4.03
CA LEU A 178 6.11 -16.98 3.06
C LEU A 178 4.65 -16.57 2.74
N PHE A 179 3.95 -16.01 3.72
CA PHE A 179 2.59 -15.51 3.51
C PHE A 179 2.57 -14.34 2.51
N TYR A 180 3.50 -13.40 2.63
CA TYR A 180 3.63 -12.29 1.67
C TYR A 180 4.01 -12.77 0.28
N ILE A 181 4.90 -13.76 0.18
CA ILE A 181 5.28 -14.38 -1.08
C ILE A 181 4.05 -15.05 -1.72
N GLY A 182 3.27 -15.80 -0.93
CA GLY A 182 2.05 -16.44 -1.40
C GLY A 182 1.02 -15.45 -1.94
N ILE A 183 0.75 -14.35 -1.21
CA ILE A 183 -0.14 -13.28 -1.68
C ILE A 183 0.38 -12.64 -2.97
N THR A 184 1.66 -12.33 -3.03
CA THR A 184 2.27 -11.67 -4.19
C THR A 184 2.17 -12.56 -5.44
N LEU A 185 2.52 -13.85 -5.31
CA LEU A 185 2.41 -14.81 -6.40
C LEU A 185 0.95 -15.06 -6.80
N GLY A 186 0.04 -15.14 -5.84
CA GLY A 186 -1.39 -15.28 -6.09
C GLY A 186 -1.95 -14.10 -6.88
N ARG A 187 -1.61 -12.87 -6.49
CA ARG A 187 -2.02 -11.65 -7.22
C ARG A 187 -1.41 -11.57 -8.61
N PHE A 188 -0.17 -12.01 -8.78
CA PHE A 188 0.48 -12.08 -10.09
C PHE A 188 -0.24 -13.10 -10.99
N ALA A 189 -0.47 -14.30 -10.49
CA ALA A 189 -1.13 -15.37 -11.24
C ALA A 189 -2.59 -15.02 -11.58
N SER A 190 -3.33 -14.36 -10.66
CA SER A 190 -4.71 -13.94 -10.90
C SER A 190 -4.84 -12.98 -12.09
N GLY A 191 -3.82 -12.17 -12.36
CA GLY A 191 -3.78 -11.28 -13.52
C GLY A 191 -3.88 -12.01 -14.86
N PHE A 192 -3.44 -13.26 -14.94
CA PHE A 192 -3.57 -14.09 -16.14
C PHE A 192 -4.90 -14.86 -16.21
N ILE A 193 -5.51 -15.15 -15.05
CA ILE A 193 -6.75 -15.92 -14.97
C ILE A 193 -7.96 -15.03 -15.27
N THR A 194 -7.95 -13.79 -14.83
CA THR A 194 -9.07 -12.84 -14.99
C THR A 194 -9.29 -12.34 -16.42
N GLU A 195 -8.41 -12.65 -17.37
CA GLU A 195 -8.61 -12.30 -18.78
C GLU A 195 -9.32 -13.38 -19.61
N ARG A 196 -9.64 -14.53 -19.00
CA ARG A 196 -10.42 -15.61 -19.65
C ARG A 196 -11.90 -15.49 -19.30
#